data_d60413425e830d5fbe1ac60eff3b255c
#
_entry.id   d60413425e830d5fbe1ac60eff3b255c
#
_cell.length_a   1.000
_cell.length_b   1.000
_cell.length_c   1.000
_cell.angle_alpha   90.00
_cell.angle_beta   90.00
_cell.angle_gamma   90.00
#
_symmetry.space_group_name_H-M   'P 1'
#
loop_
_entity.id
_entity.type
_entity.pdbx_description
1 polymer ?
#
loop_
_entity_poly.entity_id
_entity_poly.type
_entity_poly.pdbx_seq_one_letter_code
_entity_poly.pdbx_strand_id
1 'polypeptide(L)'
;MELAIEQAKLAQKNDEVPIGAIVVSGSNVVSSAYNISNDPTAHAEMLAIRKACELLSTPVICDADMYVTLEPCPMCAQAISFARIKRLYFGAYNPKGGGIENGAKIFQFCSHIPEVYGGILETECSFLLKDFFEKLRT
;
A
#
# COMPACT_ATOMS: atom_id res chain seq x y z
N MET A 1 -1.86 8.46 -6.94
CA MET A 1 -0.67 7.56 -7.03
C MET A 1 0.66 8.31 -6.99
N GLU A 2 0.77 9.48 -7.56
CA GLU A 2 2.03 10.23 -7.55
C GLU A 2 2.55 10.49 -6.13
N LEU A 3 1.67 10.81 -5.18
CA LEU A 3 2.06 11.00 -3.77
C LEU A 3 2.55 9.70 -3.14
N ALA A 4 1.97 8.57 -3.50
CA ALA A 4 2.45 7.26 -3.04
C ALA A 4 3.85 6.97 -3.59
N ILE A 5 4.11 7.33 -4.85
CA ILE A 5 5.43 7.21 -5.47
C ILE A 5 6.45 8.08 -4.74
N GLU A 6 6.09 9.30 -4.33
CA GLU A 6 6.97 10.17 -3.53
C GLU A 6 7.35 9.50 -2.20
N GLN A 7 6.41 8.83 -1.55
CA GLN A 7 6.70 8.07 -0.33
C GLN A 7 7.65 6.91 -0.61
N ALA A 8 7.45 6.20 -1.72
CA ALA A 8 8.35 5.12 -2.14
C ALA A 8 9.78 5.64 -2.36
N LYS A 9 9.91 6.83 -2.96
CA LYS A 9 11.23 7.46 -3.16
C LYS A 9 11.88 7.85 -1.84
N LEU A 10 11.11 8.30 -0.85
CA LEU A 10 11.61 8.56 0.50
C LEU A 10 12.11 7.28 1.16
N ALA A 11 11.40 6.18 1.00
CA ALA A 11 11.85 4.87 1.47
C ALA A 11 13.21 4.53 0.88
N GLN A 12 13.36 4.69 -0.43
CA GLN A 12 14.62 4.40 -1.13
C GLN A 12 15.79 5.23 -0.59
N LYS A 13 15.55 6.51 -0.29
CA LYS A 13 16.56 7.38 0.30
C LYS A 13 17.02 6.92 1.68
N ASN A 14 16.17 6.18 2.39
CA ASN A 14 16.45 5.64 3.71
C ASN A 14 16.84 4.15 3.66
N ASP A 15 17.26 3.67 2.50
CA ASP A 15 17.67 2.28 2.26
C ASP A 15 16.56 1.27 2.56
N GLU A 16 15.32 1.68 2.44
CA GLU A 16 14.14 0.82 2.60
C GLU A 16 13.60 0.44 1.22
N VAL A 17 12.89 -0.69 1.15
CA VAL A 17 12.21 -1.11 -0.07
C VAL A 17 11.24 -0.02 -0.50
N PRO A 18 11.31 0.47 -1.77
CA PRO A 18 10.54 1.64 -2.19
C PRO A 18 9.06 1.33 -2.43
N ILE A 19 8.33 1.22 -1.34
CA ILE A 19 6.88 1.05 -1.32
C ILE A 19 6.29 2.20 -0.51
N GLY A 20 5.33 2.90 -1.10
CA GLY A 20 4.64 4.02 -0.47
C GLY A 20 3.13 3.83 -0.50
N ALA A 21 2.46 4.37 0.51
CA ALA A 21 1.00 4.30 0.62
C ALA A 21 0.43 5.63 1.11
N ILE A 22 -0.74 5.97 0.59
CA ILE A 22 -1.47 7.20 0.93
C ILE A 22 -2.92 6.80 1.23
N VAL A 23 -3.47 7.34 2.30
CA VAL A 23 -4.90 7.25 2.59
C VAL A 23 -5.53 8.63 2.34
N VAL A 24 -6.59 8.64 1.55
CA VAL A 24 -7.28 9.86 1.13
C VAL A 24 -8.76 9.76 1.52
N SER A 25 -9.30 10.81 2.11
CA SER A 25 -10.73 10.92 2.41
C SER A 25 -11.25 12.20 1.73
N GLY A 26 -12.16 12.03 0.78
CA GLY A 26 -12.58 13.14 -0.07
C GLY A 26 -11.40 13.65 -0.91
N SER A 27 -11.09 14.94 -0.81
CA SER A 27 -9.94 15.54 -1.46
C SER A 27 -8.73 15.70 -0.54
N ASN A 28 -8.80 15.18 0.68
CA ASN A 28 -7.78 15.38 1.71
C ASN A 28 -6.91 14.14 1.88
N VAL A 29 -5.59 14.33 1.87
CA VAL A 29 -4.64 13.28 2.27
C VAL A 29 -4.70 13.17 3.80
N VAL A 30 -5.15 12.01 4.29
CA VAL A 30 -5.27 11.73 5.73
C VAL A 30 -3.94 11.25 6.29
N SER A 31 -3.27 10.35 5.58
CA SER A 31 -1.99 9.81 6.01
C SER A 31 -1.13 9.41 4.83
N SER A 32 0.16 9.36 5.08
CA SER A 32 1.16 8.87 4.12
C SER A 32 2.22 8.08 4.87
N ALA A 33 2.76 7.05 4.23
CA ALA A 33 3.77 6.21 4.85
C ALA A 33 4.59 5.48 3.79
N TYR A 34 5.75 5.00 4.19
CA TYR A 34 6.57 4.12 3.38
C TYR A 34 7.04 2.92 4.21
N ASN A 35 7.47 1.89 3.52
CA ASN A 35 7.89 0.63 4.12
C ASN A 35 9.12 0.81 5.02
N ILE A 36 9.10 0.19 6.22
CA ILE A 36 10.20 0.21 7.18
C ILE A 36 10.54 -1.23 7.54
N SER A 37 11.81 -1.63 7.37
CA SER A 37 12.22 -3.03 7.46
C SER A 37 12.55 -3.54 8.86
N ASN A 38 12.59 -2.68 9.88
CA ASN A 38 12.92 -3.09 11.24
C ASN A 38 11.78 -3.80 11.99
N ASP A 39 10.61 -3.89 11.38
CA ASP A 39 9.42 -4.56 11.91
C ASP A 39 8.75 -5.29 10.75
N PRO A 40 8.52 -6.61 10.86
CA PRO A 40 7.94 -7.38 9.75
C PRO A 40 6.51 -6.97 9.38
N THR A 41 5.82 -6.23 10.26
CA THR A 41 4.47 -5.73 9.97
C THR A 41 4.46 -4.27 9.50
N ALA A 42 5.60 -3.59 9.49
CA ALA A 42 5.69 -2.17 9.15
C ALA A 42 5.72 -1.94 7.65
N HIS A 43 4.78 -2.54 6.93
CA HIS A 43 4.54 -2.26 5.53
C HIS A 43 3.89 -0.88 5.39
N ALA A 44 4.10 -0.24 4.25
CA ALA A 44 3.56 1.10 3.99
C ALA A 44 2.06 1.18 4.26
N GLU A 45 1.31 0.16 3.83
CA GLU A 45 -0.14 0.10 4.00
C GLU A 45 -0.54 0.04 5.47
N MET A 46 0.14 -0.82 6.24
CA MET A 46 -0.12 -0.95 7.69
C MET A 46 0.14 0.37 8.41
N LEU A 47 1.24 1.02 8.10
CA LEU A 47 1.60 2.29 8.72
C LEU A 47 0.62 3.40 8.35
N ALA A 48 0.20 3.46 7.08
CA ALA A 48 -0.77 4.45 6.61
C ALA A 48 -2.14 4.25 7.28
N ILE A 49 -2.59 3.00 7.41
CA ILE A 49 -3.85 2.68 8.10
C ILE A 49 -3.78 3.09 9.57
N ARG A 50 -2.71 2.74 10.27
CA ARG A 50 -2.53 3.09 11.68
C ARG A 50 -2.58 4.59 11.89
N LYS A 51 -1.85 5.35 11.09
CA LYS A 51 -1.86 6.82 11.16
C LYS A 51 -3.23 7.39 10.89
N ALA A 52 -3.94 6.89 9.89
CA ALA A 52 -5.29 7.36 9.55
C ALA A 52 -6.27 7.08 10.66
N CYS A 53 -6.27 5.88 11.23
CA CYS A 53 -7.16 5.50 12.31
C CYS A 53 -6.89 6.33 13.58
N GLU A 54 -5.63 6.58 13.89
CA GLU A 54 -5.23 7.42 15.01
C GLU A 54 -5.71 8.86 14.82
N LEU A 55 -5.45 9.43 13.64
CA LEU A 55 -5.84 10.82 13.35
C LEU A 55 -7.36 11.01 13.38
N LEU A 56 -8.10 10.05 12.84
CA LEU A 56 -9.56 10.12 12.76
C LEU A 56 -10.27 9.54 13.99
N SER A 57 -9.52 8.99 14.94
CA SER A 57 -10.02 8.37 16.17
C SER A 57 -11.10 7.31 15.90
N THR A 58 -10.89 6.49 14.88
CA THR A 58 -11.81 5.41 14.49
C THR A 58 -11.04 4.24 13.90
N PRO A 59 -11.47 2.96 14.17
CA PRO A 59 -10.86 1.79 13.54
C PRO A 59 -11.37 1.54 12.12
N VAL A 60 -12.42 2.26 11.67
CA VAL A 60 -12.99 2.09 10.33
C VAL A 60 -13.02 3.42 9.61
N ILE A 61 -12.60 3.41 8.35
CA ILE A 61 -12.46 4.61 7.51
C ILE A 61 -13.21 4.39 6.19
N CYS A 62 -14.53 4.17 6.30
CA CYS A 62 -15.40 3.67 5.23
C CYS A 62 -15.46 4.56 3.97
N ASP A 63 -15.16 5.82 4.08
CA ASP A 63 -15.18 6.77 2.96
C ASP A 63 -13.78 7.05 2.38
N ALA A 64 -12.76 6.33 2.87
CA ALA A 64 -11.38 6.55 2.44
C ALA A 64 -11.00 5.67 1.26
N ASP A 65 -10.10 6.21 0.44
CA ASP A 65 -9.41 5.49 -0.61
C ASP A 65 -7.94 5.30 -0.22
N MET A 66 -7.34 4.20 -0.66
CA MET A 66 -5.90 3.96 -0.46
C MET A 66 -5.20 3.84 -1.80
N TYR A 67 -4.05 4.49 -1.90
CA TYR A 67 -3.12 4.34 -3.03
C TYR A 67 -1.84 3.72 -2.50
N VAL A 68 -1.38 2.65 -3.13
CA VAL A 68 -0.13 1.98 -2.77
C VAL A 68 0.65 1.60 -4.03
N THR A 69 1.97 1.73 -3.99
CA THR A 69 2.79 1.53 -5.19
C THR A 69 2.96 0.08 -5.59
N LEU A 70 2.70 -0.86 -4.69
CA LEU A 70 2.79 -2.30 -4.96
C LEU A 70 1.52 -2.97 -4.48
N GLU A 71 1.07 -3.99 -5.23
CA GLU A 71 -0.08 -4.83 -4.82
C GLU A 71 0.12 -5.30 -3.39
N PRO A 72 -0.84 -5.04 -2.48
CA PRO A 72 -0.72 -5.45 -1.08
C PRO A 72 -0.56 -6.95 -0.89
N CYS A 73 0.26 -7.34 0.09
CA CYS A 73 0.39 -8.73 0.53
C CYS A 73 -0.87 -9.17 1.29
N PRO A 74 -1.02 -10.48 1.62
CA PRO A 74 -2.21 -10.95 2.34
C PRO A 74 -2.44 -10.26 3.68
N MET A 75 -1.40 -9.96 4.45
CA MET A 75 -1.52 -9.24 5.73
C MET A 75 -2.14 -7.86 5.51
N CYS A 76 -1.62 -7.10 4.55
CA CYS A 76 -2.10 -5.75 4.26
C CYS A 76 -3.50 -5.78 3.65
N ALA A 77 -3.79 -6.74 2.80
CA ALA A 77 -5.13 -6.92 2.24
C ALA A 77 -6.16 -7.14 3.33
N GLN A 78 -5.86 -7.98 4.32
CA GLN A 78 -6.75 -8.20 5.46
C GLN A 78 -6.93 -6.92 6.28
N ALA A 79 -5.86 -6.17 6.51
CA ALA A 79 -5.93 -4.90 7.24
C ALA A 79 -6.79 -3.86 6.50
N ILE A 80 -6.66 -3.80 5.18
CA ILE A 80 -7.48 -2.93 4.32
C ILE A 80 -8.97 -3.28 4.48
N SER A 81 -9.30 -4.57 4.50
CA SER A 81 -10.65 -5.04 4.73
C SER A 81 -11.15 -4.65 6.12
N PHE A 82 -10.35 -4.89 7.16
CA PHE A 82 -10.70 -4.53 8.54
C PHE A 82 -10.96 -3.02 8.70
N ALA A 83 -10.17 -2.20 8.03
CA ALA A 83 -10.32 -0.74 8.05
C ALA A 83 -11.51 -0.26 7.20
N ARG A 84 -12.09 -1.15 6.41
CA ARG A 84 -13.24 -0.88 5.51
C ARG A 84 -12.94 0.20 4.47
N ILE A 85 -11.72 0.22 3.95
CA ILE A 85 -11.32 1.11 2.85
C ILE A 85 -12.31 0.93 1.70
N LYS A 86 -12.76 2.05 1.13
CA LYS A 86 -13.76 2.03 0.06
C LYS A 86 -13.16 1.61 -1.28
N ARG A 87 -12.04 2.22 -1.67
CA ARG A 87 -11.38 1.95 -2.94
C ARG A 87 -9.88 1.77 -2.73
N LEU A 88 -9.33 0.75 -3.36
CA LEU A 88 -7.89 0.45 -3.34
C LEU A 88 -7.33 0.61 -4.75
N TYR A 89 -6.33 1.47 -4.86
CA TYR A 89 -5.56 1.66 -6.10
C TYR A 89 -4.14 1.18 -5.86
N PHE A 90 -3.63 0.29 -6.69
CA PHE A 90 -2.22 -0.10 -6.56
C PHE A 90 -1.50 0.02 -7.91
N GLY A 91 -0.17 0.20 -7.86
CA GLY A 91 0.67 0.40 -9.03
C GLY A 91 1.15 -0.92 -9.62
N ALA A 92 2.27 -1.41 -9.14
CA ALA A 92 2.88 -2.65 -9.62
C ALA A 92 2.12 -3.87 -9.10
N TYR A 93 2.08 -4.93 -9.93
CA TYR A 93 1.58 -6.23 -9.50
C TYR A 93 2.67 -6.99 -8.76
N ASN A 94 2.28 -7.85 -7.83
CA ASN A 94 3.19 -8.67 -7.03
C ASN A 94 2.86 -10.16 -7.22
N PRO A 95 3.40 -10.80 -8.27
CA PRO A 95 3.02 -12.19 -8.60
C PRO A 95 3.36 -13.21 -7.51
N LYS A 96 4.42 -12.97 -6.74
CA LYS A 96 4.88 -13.92 -5.71
C LYS A 96 4.27 -13.66 -4.34
N GLY A 97 4.20 -12.39 -3.93
CA GLY A 97 3.79 -12.03 -2.58
C GLY A 97 2.49 -11.27 -2.47
N GLY A 98 1.76 -11.12 -3.56
CA GLY A 98 0.50 -10.39 -3.58
C GLY A 98 -0.61 -11.11 -2.85
N GLY A 99 -1.64 -10.35 -2.49
CA GLY A 99 -2.79 -10.88 -1.78
C GLY A 99 -4.12 -10.43 -2.37
N ILE A 100 -4.11 -9.71 -3.49
CA ILE A 100 -5.32 -9.13 -4.11
C ILE A 100 -5.69 -9.89 -5.38
N GLU A 101 -4.98 -9.64 -6.48
CA GLU A 101 -5.21 -10.30 -7.77
C GLU A 101 -4.27 -11.48 -7.99
N ASN A 102 -3.17 -11.50 -7.25
CA ASN A 102 -2.18 -12.57 -7.28
C ASN A 102 -2.15 -13.27 -5.91
N GLY A 103 -1.42 -14.38 -5.86
CA GLY A 103 -1.18 -15.09 -4.61
C GLY A 103 -2.48 -15.58 -3.93
N ALA A 104 -2.62 -15.26 -2.68
CA ALA A 104 -3.70 -15.77 -1.83
C ALA A 104 -5.07 -15.18 -2.13
N LYS A 105 -5.17 -14.08 -2.88
CA LYS A 105 -6.45 -13.45 -3.24
C LYS A 105 -7.38 -13.33 -2.04
N ILE A 106 -6.89 -12.69 -1.00
CA ILE A 106 -7.49 -12.73 0.35
C ILE A 106 -8.89 -12.13 0.41
N PHE A 107 -9.24 -11.21 -0.50
CA PHE A 107 -10.54 -10.55 -0.45
C PHE A 107 -11.73 -11.49 -0.64
N GLN A 108 -11.54 -12.63 -1.31
CA GLN A 108 -12.62 -13.63 -1.44
C GLN A 108 -13.04 -14.23 -0.09
N PHE A 109 -12.20 -14.07 0.94
CA PHE A 109 -12.48 -14.57 2.30
C PHE A 109 -12.81 -13.45 3.28
N CYS A 110 -12.82 -12.20 2.83
CA CYS A 110 -13.04 -11.04 3.70
C CYS A 110 -14.50 -10.63 3.73
N SER A 111 -14.96 -10.10 4.87
CA SER A 111 -16.32 -9.60 5.02
C SER A 111 -16.54 -8.26 4.30
N HIS A 112 -15.49 -7.45 4.17
CA HIS A 112 -15.54 -6.21 3.40
C HIS A 112 -14.55 -6.28 2.25
N ILE A 113 -15.02 -5.98 1.05
CA ILE A 113 -14.19 -6.01 -0.16
C ILE A 113 -14.21 -4.62 -0.78
N PRO A 114 -13.07 -3.92 -0.84
CA PRO A 114 -13.01 -2.61 -1.51
C PRO A 114 -13.17 -2.77 -3.02
N GLU A 115 -13.51 -1.69 -3.71
CA GLU A 115 -13.31 -1.63 -5.16
C GLU A 115 -11.80 -1.62 -5.41
N VAL A 116 -11.34 -2.38 -6.38
CA VAL A 116 -9.90 -2.56 -6.65
C VAL A 116 -9.54 -2.09 -8.05
N TYR A 117 -8.51 -1.29 -8.15
CA TYR A 117 -7.97 -0.78 -9.43
C TYR A 117 -6.46 -0.98 -9.42
N GLY A 118 -5.97 -1.97 -10.17
CA GLY A 118 -4.55 -2.27 -10.29
C GLY A 118 -3.93 -1.64 -11.52
N GLY A 119 -2.61 -1.56 -11.53
CA GLY A 119 -1.84 -1.06 -12.68
C GLY A 119 -1.79 0.46 -12.81
N ILE A 120 -2.07 1.20 -11.74
CA ILE A 120 -2.06 2.66 -11.77
C ILE A 120 -0.60 3.16 -11.71
N LEU A 121 -0.14 3.80 -12.78
CA LEU A 121 1.26 4.19 -12.95
C LEU A 121 2.19 2.99 -12.75
N GLU A 122 1.80 1.86 -13.30
CA GLU A 122 2.48 0.58 -13.10
C GLU A 122 3.97 0.64 -13.48
N THR A 123 4.29 1.29 -14.59
CA THR A 123 5.66 1.37 -15.10
C THR A 123 6.57 2.07 -14.10
N GLU A 124 6.15 3.23 -13.58
CA GLU A 124 6.95 3.99 -12.60
C GLU A 124 7.10 3.22 -11.29
N CYS A 125 6.03 2.60 -10.83
CA CYS A 125 6.05 1.81 -9.58
C CYS A 125 6.96 0.60 -9.71
N SER A 126 6.85 -0.14 -10.82
CA SER A 126 7.69 -1.31 -11.08
C SER A 126 9.16 -0.94 -11.21
N PHE A 127 9.45 0.18 -11.87
CA PHE A 127 10.82 0.66 -12.05
C PHE A 127 11.51 0.89 -10.71
N LEU A 128 10.84 1.53 -9.76
CA LEU A 128 11.43 1.81 -8.45
C LEU A 128 11.86 0.53 -7.74
N LEU A 129 11.03 -0.49 -7.76
CA LEU A 129 11.34 -1.78 -7.15
C LEU A 129 12.48 -2.49 -7.86
N LYS A 130 12.41 -2.54 -9.17
CA LYS A 130 13.43 -3.18 -10.00
C LYS A 130 14.79 -2.52 -9.81
N ASP A 131 14.84 -1.20 -9.86
CA ASP A 131 16.06 -0.41 -9.67
C ASP A 131 16.68 -0.68 -8.29
N PHE A 132 15.86 -0.67 -7.25
CA PHE A 132 16.32 -0.94 -5.88
C PHE A 132 16.94 -2.33 -5.74
N PHE A 133 16.26 -3.37 -6.23
CA PHE A 133 16.77 -4.74 -6.10
C PHE A 133 17.97 -4.99 -6.99
N GLU A 134 18.08 -4.37 -8.15
CA GLU A 134 19.28 -4.46 -9.00
C GLU A 134 20.49 -3.86 -8.28
N LYS A 135 20.34 -2.72 -7.63
CA LYS A 135 21.42 -2.08 -6.87
C LYS A 135 21.89 -2.91 -5.69
N LEU A 136 20.98 -3.65 -5.04
CA LEU A 136 21.35 -4.55 -3.95
C LEU A 136 22.22 -5.72 -4.39
N ARG A 137 22.10 -6.13 -5.66
CA ARG A 137 22.87 -7.28 -6.20
C ARG A 137 24.29 -6.91 -6.59
N THR A 138 24.60 -5.65 -6.70
CA THR A 138 25.93 -5.16 -7.00
C THR A 138 26.64 -4.73 -5.70
#